data_55f6d4010e542be29c0f247f2e8faf72
#
_entry.id   55f6d4010e542be29c0f247f2e8faf72
#
_cell.length_a   1.000
_cell.length_b   1.000
_cell.length_c   1.000
_cell.angle_alpha   90.00
_cell.angle_beta   90.00
_cell.angle_gamma   90.00
#
_symmetry.space_group_name_H-M   'P 1'
#
loop_
_entity.id
_entity.type
_entity.pdbx_description
1 polymer ?
#
loop_
_entity_poly.entity_id
_entity_poly.type
_entity_poly.pdbx_seq_one_letter_code
_entity_poly.pdbx_strand_id
1 'polypeptide(L)'
;MDYYTNYITSRDDWIFVGMYSDEGITATNTKRREGFNQMIEDALAGKIDLIITKSVSRFARNTVDSLTTVRELKEKGVEIYFEKENIWTLDAKGELLITIMSSLAQEESRSISENTTWGKRKMFADGRASIGFKHFLGYDRGPDGEFIINEEQAVTVRYI
;
A
#
# COMPACT_ATOMS: atom_id res chain seq x y z
N MET A 1 -19.36 -2.19 -19.14
CA MET A 1 -18.61 -3.42 -19.53
C MET A 1 -18.25 -3.43 -21.00
N ASP A 2 -19.13 -3.07 -21.90
CA ASP A 2 -18.94 -3.21 -23.34
C ASP A 2 -17.83 -2.33 -23.97
N TYR A 3 -17.52 -1.16 -23.37
CA TYR A 3 -16.53 -0.23 -23.94
C TYR A 3 -15.13 -0.84 -24.06
N TYR A 4 -14.56 -1.36 -22.98
CA TYR A 4 -13.21 -1.93 -23.01
C TYR A 4 -13.13 -3.23 -23.79
N THR A 5 -14.16 -4.07 -23.73
CA THR A 5 -14.24 -5.27 -24.54
C THR A 5 -14.21 -4.90 -26.02
N ASN A 6 -15.06 -3.96 -26.45
CA ASN A 6 -15.08 -3.48 -27.82
C ASN A 6 -13.76 -2.79 -28.22
N TYR A 7 -13.17 -2.00 -27.33
CA TYR A 7 -11.90 -1.32 -27.58
C TYR A 7 -10.76 -2.31 -27.82
N ILE A 8 -10.65 -3.36 -26.99
CA ILE A 8 -9.62 -4.39 -27.12
C ILE A 8 -9.87 -5.25 -28.35
N THR A 9 -11.09 -5.74 -28.57
CA THR A 9 -11.43 -6.61 -29.70
C THR A 9 -11.41 -5.90 -31.05
N SER A 10 -11.42 -4.56 -31.08
CA SER A 10 -11.25 -3.78 -32.32
C SER A 10 -9.79 -3.70 -32.79
N ARG A 11 -8.85 -4.22 -32.02
CA ARG A 11 -7.43 -4.27 -32.38
C ARG A 11 -7.05 -5.66 -32.86
N ASP A 12 -6.48 -5.75 -34.03
CA ASP A 12 -6.11 -7.05 -34.65
C ASP A 12 -4.95 -7.76 -33.93
N ASP A 13 -4.13 -6.98 -33.20
CA ASP A 13 -2.95 -7.43 -32.47
C ASP A 13 -3.21 -7.75 -31.00
N TRP A 14 -4.47 -7.59 -30.52
CA TRP A 14 -4.82 -7.82 -29.11
C TRP A 14 -5.82 -8.96 -28.96
N ILE A 15 -5.61 -9.76 -27.91
CA ILE A 15 -6.52 -10.83 -27.50
C ILE A 15 -7.16 -10.45 -26.17
N PHE A 16 -8.48 -10.40 -26.13
CA PHE A 16 -9.19 -10.14 -24.89
C PHE A 16 -9.13 -11.37 -23.97
N VAL A 17 -8.42 -11.25 -22.85
CA VAL A 17 -8.23 -12.33 -21.86
C VAL A 17 -9.35 -12.33 -20.81
N GLY A 18 -9.77 -11.14 -20.34
CA GLY A 18 -10.79 -11.02 -19.31
C GLY A 18 -10.99 -9.61 -18.81
N MET A 19 -12.03 -9.43 -17.99
CA MET A 19 -12.33 -8.18 -17.29
C MET A 19 -12.32 -8.43 -15.79
N TYR A 20 -11.54 -7.64 -15.06
CA TYR A 20 -11.43 -7.68 -13.61
C TYR A 20 -12.11 -6.45 -13.03
N SER A 21 -13.11 -6.65 -12.20
CA SER A 21 -13.84 -5.54 -11.56
C SER A 21 -14.07 -5.83 -10.08
N ASP A 22 -13.96 -4.78 -9.28
CA ASP A 22 -14.31 -4.81 -7.85
C ASP A 22 -15.66 -4.10 -7.69
N GLU A 23 -16.78 -4.82 -7.79
CA GLU A 23 -18.13 -4.25 -7.68
C GLU A 23 -18.47 -3.86 -6.24
N GLY A 24 -19.08 -2.68 -6.08
CA GLY A 24 -19.72 -2.24 -4.81
C GLY A 24 -18.78 -1.79 -3.70
N ILE A 25 -17.52 -1.49 -3.99
CA ILE A 25 -16.57 -1.02 -2.97
C ILE A 25 -16.65 0.51 -2.87
N THR A 26 -17.37 1.00 -1.84
CA THR A 26 -17.27 2.41 -1.40
C THR A 26 -15.92 2.65 -0.72
N ALA A 27 -15.44 3.90 -0.75
CA ALA A 27 -14.12 4.31 -0.21
C ALA A 27 -13.90 3.95 1.28
N THR A 28 -14.97 3.63 2.02
CA THR A 28 -14.96 3.28 3.45
C THR A 28 -14.95 1.77 3.73
N ASN A 29 -15.09 0.93 2.70
CA ASN A 29 -15.19 -0.51 2.90
C ASN A 29 -13.82 -1.18 2.65
N THR A 30 -13.21 -1.74 3.69
CA THR A 30 -11.96 -2.49 3.71
C THR A 30 -12.03 -3.85 2.98
N LYS A 31 -13.08 -4.09 2.19
CA LYS A 31 -13.16 -5.31 1.38
C LYS A 31 -11.95 -5.42 0.45
N ARG A 32 -11.34 -6.58 0.47
CA ARG A 32 -10.22 -6.98 -0.39
C ARG A 32 -10.60 -6.70 -1.84
N ARG A 33 -9.67 -6.10 -2.59
CA ARG A 33 -9.79 -5.91 -4.06
C ARG A 33 -9.56 -7.26 -4.75
N GLU A 34 -10.52 -8.16 -4.62
CA GLU A 34 -10.35 -9.54 -5.10
C GLU A 34 -10.12 -9.58 -6.60
N GLY A 35 -10.89 -8.79 -7.36
CA GLY A 35 -10.71 -8.68 -8.80
C GLY A 35 -9.35 -8.09 -9.17
N PHE A 36 -8.91 -7.04 -8.50
CA PHE A 36 -7.58 -6.46 -8.74
C PHE A 36 -6.45 -7.43 -8.39
N ASN A 37 -6.53 -8.09 -7.23
CA ASN A 37 -5.51 -9.05 -6.82
C ASN A 37 -5.43 -10.23 -7.80
N GLN A 38 -6.57 -10.77 -8.23
CA GLN A 38 -6.62 -11.83 -9.22
C GLN A 38 -5.99 -11.40 -10.56
N MET A 39 -6.26 -10.17 -11.01
CA MET A 39 -5.63 -9.60 -12.20
C MET A 39 -4.10 -9.57 -12.08
N ILE A 40 -3.58 -9.13 -10.94
CA ILE A 40 -2.13 -9.09 -10.71
C ILE A 40 -1.53 -10.50 -10.67
N GLU A 41 -2.16 -11.44 -9.99
CA GLU A 41 -1.73 -12.84 -9.95
C GLU A 41 -1.69 -13.46 -11.36
N ASP A 42 -2.71 -13.24 -12.16
CA ASP A 42 -2.78 -13.75 -13.55
C ASP A 42 -1.73 -13.08 -14.45
N ALA A 43 -1.46 -11.79 -14.26
CA ALA A 43 -0.41 -11.08 -14.99
C ALA A 43 1.00 -11.59 -14.60
N LEU A 44 1.28 -11.76 -13.30
CA LEU A 44 2.56 -12.30 -12.83
C LEU A 44 2.77 -13.77 -13.23
N ALA A 45 1.67 -14.53 -13.42
CA ALA A 45 1.69 -15.88 -13.94
C ALA A 45 1.88 -15.96 -15.47
N GLY A 46 2.01 -14.81 -16.17
CA GLY A 46 2.22 -14.75 -17.62
C GLY A 46 0.97 -15.00 -18.46
N LYS A 47 -0.22 -14.85 -17.88
CA LYS A 47 -1.49 -14.99 -18.62
C LYS A 47 -1.94 -13.68 -19.29
N ILE A 48 -1.37 -12.55 -18.86
CA ILE A 48 -1.72 -11.19 -19.29
C ILE A 48 -0.43 -10.45 -19.61
N ASP A 49 -0.34 -9.89 -20.82
CA ASP A 49 0.79 -9.08 -21.26
C ASP A 49 0.50 -7.59 -21.17
N LEU A 50 -0.80 -7.21 -21.22
CA LEU A 50 -1.25 -5.83 -21.20
C LEU A 50 -2.47 -5.66 -20.29
N ILE A 51 -2.38 -4.69 -19.38
CA ILE A 51 -3.48 -4.25 -18.53
C ILE A 51 -3.96 -2.88 -18.98
N ILE A 52 -5.24 -2.72 -19.28
CA ILE A 52 -5.85 -1.44 -19.60
C ILE A 52 -6.69 -0.97 -18.41
N THR A 53 -6.40 0.21 -17.92
CA THR A 53 -7.14 0.80 -16.79
C THR A 53 -7.48 2.26 -17.07
N LYS A 54 -8.56 2.73 -16.48
CA LYS A 54 -9.07 4.08 -16.72
C LYS A 54 -8.09 5.17 -16.29
N SER A 55 -7.38 4.98 -15.18
CA SER A 55 -6.46 5.99 -14.64
C SER A 55 -5.56 5.42 -13.56
N VAL A 56 -4.44 6.10 -13.31
CA VAL A 56 -3.53 5.80 -12.20
C VAL A 56 -4.28 5.77 -10.86
N SER A 57 -5.19 6.70 -10.62
CA SER A 57 -5.97 6.77 -9.37
C SER A 57 -6.96 5.62 -9.16
N ARG A 58 -7.35 4.93 -10.23
CA ARG A 58 -8.18 3.71 -10.15
C ARG A 58 -7.35 2.46 -9.92
N PHE A 59 -6.18 2.43 -10.49
CA PHE A 59 -5.21 1.36 -10.27
C PHE A 59 -4.68 1.40 -8.82
N ALA A 60 -4.37 2.59 -8.33
CA ALA A 60 -3.69 2.87 -7.08
C ALA A 60 -4.63 3.30 -5.95
N ARG A 61 -4.59 2.63 -4.78
CA ARG A 61 -5.21 3.13 -3.54
C ARG A 61 -4.25 3.98 -2.71
N ASN A 62 -2.99 3.60 -2.67
CA ASN A 62 -1.92 4.41 -2.11
C ASN A 62 -0.72 4.37 -3.06
N THR A 63 0.16 5.33 -2.91
CA THR A 63 1.30 5.52 -3.81
C THR A 63 2.33 4.40 -3.68
N VAL A 64 2.56 3.91 -2.47
CA VAL A 64 3.59 2.88 -2.18
C VAL A 64 3.22 1.54 -2.80
N ASP A 65 2.00 1.02 -2.49
CA ASP A 65 1.54 -0.28 -3.00
C ASP A 65 1.46 -0.27 -4.53
N SER A 66 1.02 0.85 -5.09
CA SER A 66 0.89 1.01 -6.54
C SER A 66 2.23 1.02 -7.23
N LEU A 67 3.20 1.71 -6.66
CA LEU A 67 4.55 1.74 -7.19
C LEU A 67 5.18 0.35 -7.20
N THR A 68 5.02 -0.41 -6.10
CA THR A 68 5.54 -1.78 -5.99
C THR A 68 4.92 -2.65 -7.07
N THR A 69 3.59 -2.63 -7.18
CA THR A 69 2.86 -3.43 -8.19
C THR A 69 3.26 -3.06 -9.62
N VAL A 70 3.35 -1.77 -9.95
CA VAL A 70 3.76 -1.33 -11.30
C VAL A 70 5.19 -1.81 -11.62
N ARG A 71 6.10 -1.76 -10.66
CA ARG A 71 7.48 -2.25 -10.85
C ARG A 71 7.54 -3.76 -11.06
N GLU A 72 6.83 -4.53 -10.24
CA GLU A 72 6.76 -6.00 -10.37
C GLU A 72 6.21 -6.42 -11.74
N LEU A 73 5.14 -5.77 -12.19
CA LEU A 73 4.57 -6.03 -13.51
C LEU A 73 5.55 -5.67 -14.63
N LYS A 74 6.22 -4.52 -14.51
CA LYS A 74 7.23 -4.09 -15.48
C LYS A 74 8.41 -5.06 -15.55
N GLU A 75 8.92 -5.54 -14.43
CA GLU A 75 9.99 -6.55 -14.37
C GLU A 75 9.61 -7.86 -15.05
N LYS A 76 8.32 -8.19 -15.07
CA LYS A 76 7.75 -9.33 -15.79
C LYS A 76 7.43 -9.04 -17.26
N GLY A 77 7.65 -7.81 -17.73
CA GLY A 77 7.32 -7.40 -19.10
C GLY A 77 5.83 -7.15 -19.32
N VAL A 78 5.03 -7.08 -18.26
CA VAL A 78 3.60 -6.74 -18.36
C VAL A 78 3.45 -5.23 -18.44
N GLU A 79 2.82 -4.76 -19.50
CA GLU A 79 2.57 -3.35 -19.74
C GLU A 79 1.24 -2.89 -19.11
N ILE A 80 1.18 -1.65 -18.62
CA ILE A 80 -0.06 -1.04 -18.14
C ILE A 80 -0.32 0.21 -18.97
N TYR A 81 -1.53 0.32 -19.53
CA TYR A 81 -2.01 1.52 -20.19
C TYR A 81 -3.01 2.26 -19.30
N PHE A 82 -2.64 3.49 -18.90
CA PHE A 82 -3.49 4.43 -18.18
C PHE A 82 -4.19 5.34 -19.18
N GLU A 83 -5.47 5.04 -19.48
CA GLU A 83 -6.23 5.69 -20.54
C GLU A 83 -6.33 7.22 -20.35
N LYS A 84 -6.72 7.68 -19.15
CA LYS A 84 -6.93 9.09 -18.85
C LYS A 84 -5.66 9.92 -18.98
N GLU A 85 -4.55 9.38 -18.52
CA GLU A 85 -3.24 10.04 -18.53
C GLU A 85 -2.52 9.83 -19.87
N ASN A 86 -2.98 8.90 -20.71
CA ASN A 86 -2.35 8.45 -21.96
C ASN A 86 -0.87 8.07 -21.74
N ILE A 87 -0.66 7.16 -20.77
CA ILE A 87 0.66 6.69 -20.37
C ILE A 87 0.72 5.17 -20.49
N TRP A 88 1.78 4.69 -21.11
CA TRP A 88 2.21 3.30 -21.20
C TRP A 88 3.39 3.08 -20.26
N THR A 89 3.35 2.05 -19.41
CA THR A 89 4.36 1.91 -18.34
C THR A 89 5.73 1.45 -18.85
N LEU A 90 5.81 0.89 -20.06
CA LEU A 90 7.08 0.46 -20.64
C LEU A 90 7.75 1.57 -21.50
N ASP A 91 7.09 2.69 -21.72
CA ASP A 91 7.66 3.82 -22.46
C ASP A 91 8.36 4.85 -21.55
N ALA A 92 8.94 5.89 -22.14
CA ALA A 92 9.63 6.96 -21.41
C ALA A 92 8.70 7.75 -20.48
N LYS A 93 7.40 7.88 -20.80
CA LYS A 93 6.43 8.53 -19.92
C LYS A 93 6.12 7.66 -18.70
N GLY A 94 6.12 6.34 -18.90
CA GLY A 94 5.99 5.37 -17.80
C GLY A 94 7.15 5.45 -16.82
N GLU A 95 8.38 5.60 -17.29
CA GLU A 95 9.55 5.83 -16.42
C GLU A 95 9.42 7.10 -15.60
N LEU A 96 8.98 8.20 -16.24
CA LEU A 96 8.73 9.44 -15.53
C LEU A 96 7.64 9.28 -14.47
N LEU A 97 6.54 8.59 -14.79
CA LEU A 97 5.46 8.30 -13.84
C LEU A 97 5.98 7.51 -12.63
N ILE A 98 6.76 6.44 -12.86
CA ILE A 98 7.37 5.63 -11.80
C ILE A 98 8.29 6.47 -10.93
N THR A 99 9.07 7.38 -11.51
CA THR A 99 9.96 8.29 -10.78
C THR A 99 9.16 9.25 -9.88
N ILE A 100 8.10 9.86 -10.40
CA ILE A 100 7.22 10.74 -9.62
C ILE A 100 6.54 9.97 -8.49
N MET A 101 5.99 8.79 -8.77
CA MET A 101 5.37 7.93 -7.76
C MET A 101 6.38 7.53 -6.66
N SER A 102 7.63 7.26 -7.03
CA SER A 102 8.69 6.94 -6.06
C SER A 102 8.97 8.11 -5.11
N SER A 103 9.04 9.32 -5.64
CA SER A 103 9.25 10.53 -4.84
C SER A 103 8.08 10.81 -3.90
N LEU A 104 6.84 10.63 -4.37
CA LEU A 104 5.65 10.79 -3.55
C LEU A 104 5.55 9.72 -2.44
N ALA A 105 5.87 8.47 -2.75
CA ALA A 105 5.88 7.38 -1.78
C ALA A 105 6.92 7.62 -0.66
N GLN A 106 8.10 8.15 -1.01
CA GLN A 106 9.13 8.55 -0.05
C GLN A 106 8.65 9.67 0.87
N GLU A 107 8.02 10.70 0.31
CA GLU A 107 7.49 11.83 1.06
C GLU A 107 6.33 11.41 1.98
N GLU A 108 5.42 10.55 1.51
CA GLU A 108 4.34 9.98 2.32
C GLU A 108 4.90 9.19 3.51
N SER A 109 5.88 8.32 3.29
CA SER A 109 6.54 7.54 4.35
C SER A 109 7.24 8.44 5.38
N ARG A 110 7.92 9.51 4.92
CA ARG A 110 8.55 10.49 5.80
C ARG A 110 7.51 11.22 6.66
N SER A 111 6.44 11.70 6.06
CA SER A 111 5.35 12.41 6.74
C SER A 111 4.69 11.54 7.81
N ILE A 112 4.42 10.27 7.51
CA ILE A 112 3.85 9.32 8.48
C ILE A 112 4.81 9.12 9.67
N SER A 113 6.12 8.97 9.41
CA SER A 113 7.13 8.81 10.46
C SER A 113 7.24 10.05 11.35
N GLU A 114 7.28 11.25 10.76
CA GLU A 114 7.33 12.52 11.49
C GLU A 114 6.08 12.73 12.35
N ASN A 115 4.89 12.50 11.78
CA ASN A 115 3.62 12.60 12.50
C ASN A 115 3.51 11.61 13.66
N THR A 116 3.96 10.36 13.45
CA THR A 116 3.99 9.35 14.50
C THR A 116 4.94 9.74 15.63
N THR A 117 6.12 10.23 15.29
CA THR A 117 7.12 10.70 16.25
C THR A 117 6.61 11.90 17.04
N TRP A 118 6.01 12.88 16.35
CA TRP A 118 5.40 14.05 16.98
C TRP A 118 4.25 13.65 17.93
N GLY A 119 3.36 12.77 17.49
CA GLY A 119 2.26 12.24 18.30
C GLY A 119 2.75 11.53 19.56
N LYS A 120 3.80 10.70 19.46
CA LYS A 120 4.42 10.05 20.61
C LYS A 120 5.06 11.08 21.57
N ARG A 121 5.82 12.06 21.06
CA ARG A 121 6.43 13.10 21.88
C ARG A 121 5.39 13.92 22.63
N LYS A 122 4.30 14.30 21.96
CA LYS A 122 3.18 15.00 22.59
C LYS A 122 2.53 14.16 23.68
N MET A 123 2.27 12.89 23.41
CA MET A 123 1.69 11.95 24.38
C MET A 123 2.58 11.81 25.64
N PHE A 124 3.91 11.73 25.44
CA PHE A 124 4.86 11.72 26.57
C PHE A 124 4.90 13.05 27.34
N ALA A 125 4.84 14.17 26.64
CA ALA A 125 4.80 15.48 27.27
C ALA A 125 3.52 15.69 28.12
N ASP A 126 2.40 15.11 27.69
CA ASP A 126 1.12 15.10 28.41
C ASP A 126 1.08 14.07 29.56
N GLY A 127 2.19 13.37 29.85
CA GLY A 127 2.28 12.32 30.86
C GLY A 127 1.57 11.00 30.50
N ARG A 128 1.16 10.85 29.25
CA ARG A 128 0.44 9.67 28.75
C ARG A 128 1.41 8.73 28.07
N ALA A 129 2.19 7.96 28.83
CA ALA A 129 3.04 6.91 28.26
C ALA A 129 2.21 5.66 27.95
N SER A 130 2.08 5.32 26.65
CA SER A 130 1.52 4.02 26.24
C SER A 130 2.67 3.04 26.05
N ILE A 131 3.00 2.30 27.10
CA ILE A 131 4.01 1.24 27.08
C ILE A 131 3.29 -0.10 27.18
N GLY A 132 3.71 -1.07 26.36
CA GLY A 132 3.21 -2.44 26.43
C GLY A 132 3.79 -3.16 27.64
N PHE A 133 3.08 -3.17 28.75
CA PHE A 133 3.52 -3.78 30.02
C PHE A 133 3.92 -5.26 29.90
N LYS A 134 3.37 -6.00 28.93
CA LYS A 134 3.64 -7.44 28.74
C LYS A 134 5.13 -7.77 28.56
N HIS A 135 5.94 -6.81 28.10
CA HIS A 135 7.37 -6.98 27.82
C HIS A 135 8.23 -5.88 28.44
N PHE A 136 7.68 -5.17 29.44
CA PHE A 136 8.37 -4.08 30.11
C PHE A 136 8.80 -4.53 31.51
N LEU A 137 10.01 -5.06 31.60
CA LEU A 137 10.56 -5.62 32.83
C LEU A 137 10.68 -4.55 33.93
N GLY A 138 10.28 -4.88 35.13
CA GLY A 138 10.41 -4.03 36.33
C GLY A 138 9.18 -3.22 36.67
N TYR A 139 8.15 -3.20 35.81
CA TYR A 139 6.93 -2.43 36.05
C TYR A 139 5.68 -3.20 35.71
N ASP A 140 4.68 -3.10 36.57
CA ASP A 140 3.32 -3.53 36.35
C ASP A 140 2.39 -2.36 36.07
N ARG A 141 1.21 -2.68 35.52
CA ARG A 141 0.18 -1.66 35.28
C ARG A 141 -0.70 -1.51 36.52
N GLY A 142 -0.74 -0.31 37.09
CA GLY A 142 -1.65 0.05 38.17
C GLY A 142 -3.11 0.21 37.71
N PRO A 143 -4.05 0.36 38.68
CA PRO A 143 -5.48 0.47 38.40
C PRO A 143 -5.84 1.64 37.47
N ASP A 144 -5.15 2.76 37.60
CA ASP A 144 -5.34 3.97 36.79
C ASP A 144 -4.42 4.01 35.54
N GLY A 145 -3.69 2.90 35.29
CA GLY A 145 -2.78 2.78 34.16
C GLY A 145 -1.39 3.36 34.40
N GLU A 146 -1.09 3.78 35.63
CA GLU A 146 0.22 4.25 36.09
C GLU A 146 1.21 3.09 36.20
N PHE A 147 2.51 3.43 36.27
CA PHE A 147 3.59 2.46 36.45
C PHE A 147 3.75 2.14 37.95
N ILE A 148 3.57 0.87 38.29
CA ILE A 148 3.87 0.33 39.63
C ILE A 148 5.14 -0.50 39.52
N ILE A 149 6.10 -0.31 40.44
CA ILE A 149 7.33 -1.10 40.45
C ILE A 149 6.99 -2.54 40.83
N ASN A 150 7.41 -3.49 39.98
CA ASN A 150 7.40 -4.91 40.31
C ASN A 150 8.69 -5.23 41.04
N GLU A 151 8.60 -5.41 42.36
CA GLU A 151 9.78 -5.55 43.24
C GLU A 151 10.62 -6.80 42.90
N GLU A 152 10.01 -7.91 42.48
CA GLU A 152 10.74 -9.12 42.09
C GLU A 152 11.57 -8.88 40.81
N GLN A 153 10.98 -8.21 39.82
CA GLN A 153 11.65 -7.88 38.55
C GLN A 153 12.64 -6.74 38.73
N ALA A 154 12.39 -5.80 39.65
CA ALA A 154 13.25 -4.66 39.94
C ALA A 154 14.65 -5.10 40.41
N VAL A 155 14.75 -6.22 41.11
CA VAL A 155 16.05 -6.80 41.49
C VAL A 155 16.88 -7.13 40.23
N THR A 156 16.27 -7.75 39.24
CA THR A 156 16.94 -8.10 37.96
C THR A 156 17.33 -6.84 37.18
N VAL A 157 16.42 -5.84 37.12
CA VAL A 157 16.68 -4.58 36.39
C VAL A 157 17.83 -3.79 37.02
N ARG A 158 17.99 -3.83 38.35
CA ARG A 158 19.10 -3.18 39.04
C ARG A 158 20.46 -3.89 38.84
N TYR A 159 20.43 -5.15 38.40
CA TYR A 159 21.64 -5.93 38.09
C TYR A 159 22.15 -5.75 36.65
N ILE A 160 21.32 -5.21 35.75
CA ILE A 160 21.65 -4.94 34.34
C ILE A 160 22.24 -3.54 34.19
#